data_f4d840f51aaebebd9809b271e4cd5539
#
_entry.id   f4d840f51aaebebd9809b271e4cd5539
#
_cell.length_a   1.000
_cell.length_b   1.000
_cell.length_c   1.000
_cell.angle_alpha   90.00
_cell.angle_beta   90.00
_cell.angle_gamma   90.00
#
_symmetry.space_group_name_H-M   'P 1'
#
loop_
_entity.id
_entity.type
_entity.pdbx_description
1 polymer ?
#
loop_
_entity_poly.entity_id
_entity_poly.type
_entity_poly.pdbx_seq_one_letter_code
_entity_poly.pdbx_strand_id
1 'polypeptide(L)'
;GDWSRKLLVNMGLTPQYIFKNGKNQILLKLNKKQMNPVLKLVLAVVLAMVCGIAGRMLPADIRTMIGDGILTPVFDTFLGALSTVAGPMIFLSVAWGIYSIGDTATLGVIGKKMMLRFTGVTFLLTAVSAVMSLPFFKVNMSVKNMESSQFGSVFQMLLDIVPDNVVQPFVEGNSLQIILIAAVIGIALLILGEQTATAAKFVEQANYVVQYLMELPSAIVPFFIFISLFQMMLSDSLDQIAGAWKPVAVYVLLVFVLLGVVLVYVSIKEKVNLVLLVRKMLPTFLIALTTASSSAAFGVNMNCCEEKLGINSRITNFGIPLGIVMYMPGTAINFLIVGMYMAECYQVEMNLSWMLIAILISGILAIAAPPVPGGGLTCYTVMFLQLGIPEEALALTMTLDLIFDFVATAVSQTFLQAELVLLSDKLGLMDRKRLCENK
;
A
#
# COMPACT_ATOMS: atom_id res chain seq x y z
N GLY A 1 -28.76 -28.00 -4.10
CA GLY A 1 -30.15 -28.15 -3.84
C GLY A 1 -30.80 -26.81 -3.46
N ASP A 2 -32.07 -26.77 -3.39
CA ASP A 2 -32.91 -25.56 -3.20
C ASP A 2 -32.63 -24.80 -1.88
N TRP A 3 -32.10 -25.48 -0.89
CA TRP A 3 -31.78 -24.93 0.44
C TRP A 3 -30.55 -23.98 0.41
N SER A 4 -29.53 -24.36 -0.32
CA SER A 4 -28.34 -23.50 -0.48
C SER A 4 -28.64 -22.23 -1.29
N ARG A 5 -29.59 -22.31 -2.24
CA ARG A 5 -30.07 -21.17 -3.01
C ARG A 5 -30.86 -20.17 -2.16
N LYS A 6 -31.75 -20.69 -1.29
CA LYS A 6 -32.54 -19.87 -0.34
C LYS A 6 -31.63 -19.18 0.69
N LEU A 7 -30.61 -19.88 1.18
CA LEU A 7 -29.63 -19.29 2.12
C LEU A 7 -28.85 -18.16 1.49
N LEU A 8 -28.39 -18.33 0.26
CA LEU A 8 -27.64 -17.30 -0.47
C LEU A 8 -28.50 -16.06 -0.78
N VAL A 9 -29.77 -16.27 -1.16
CA VAL A 9 -30.72 -15.16 -1.41
C VAL A 9 -31.03 -14.40 -0.12
N ASN A 10 -31.18 -15.09 1.01
CA ASN A 10 -31.41 -14.47 2.33
C ASN A 10 -30.16 -13.69 2.81
N MET A 11 -28.97 -14.08 2.37
CA MET A 11 -27.71 -13.34 2.61
C MET A 11 -27.49 -12.20 1.62
N GLY A 12 -28.43 -11.97 0.68
CA GLY A 12 -28.34 -10.90 -0.35
C GLY A 12 -27.38 -11.24 -1.50
N LEU A 13 -27.08 -12.53 -1.68
CA LEU A 13 -26.20 -13.05 -2.73
C LEU A 13 -27.03 -13.62 -3.87
N THR A 14 -26.96 -13.04 -5.06
CA THR A 14 -27.58 -13.63 -6.26
C THR A 14 -26.50 -14.29 -7.13
N PRO A 15 -26.60 -15.62 -7.40
CA PRO A 15 -25.67 -16.27 -8.30
C PRO A 15 -25.95 -15.84 -9.75
N GLN A 16 -24.96 -15.23 -10.41
CA GLN A 16 -24.98 -15.01 -11.86
C GLN A 16 -24.15 -16.10 -12.53
N TYR A 17 -24.78 -16.85 -13.43
CA TYR A 17 -24.08 -17.79 -14.29
C TYR A 17 -23.53 -17.05 -15.51
N ILE A 18 -22.20 -17.00 -15.63
CA ILE A 18 -21.54 -16.45 -16.82
C ILE A 18 -20.86 -17.61 -17.54
N PHE A 19 -21.23 -17.82 -18.79
CA PHE A 19 -20.56 -18.77 -19.68
C PHE A 19 -19.29 -18.11 -20.23
N LYS A 20 -18.11 -18.54 -19.77
CA LYS A 20 -16.83 -18.12 -20.31
C LYS A 20 -15.94 -19.35 -20.49
N ASN A 21 -15.41 -19.55 -21.69
CA ASN A 21 -14.50 -20.64 -22.07
C ASN A 21 -15.02 -22.07 -21.76
N GLY A 22 -16.31 -22.35 -22.05
CA GLY A 22 -16.86 -23.72 -21.93
C GLY A 22 -17.03 -24.23 -20.50
N LYS A 23 -16.88 -23.40 -19.47
CA LYS A 23 -17.12 -23.74 -18.06
C LYS A 23 -18.09 -22.75 -17.41
N ASN A 24 -19.08 -23.28 -16.68
CA ASN A 24 -19.95 -22.47 -15.83
C ASN A 24 -19.16 -21.96 -14.63
N GLN A 25 -18.87 -20.66 -14.58
CA GLN A 25 -18.36 -20.01 -13.36
C GLN A 25 -19.52 -19.35 -12.63
N ILE A 26 -19.68 -19.69 -11.37
CA ILE A 26 -20.65 -19.06 -10.47
C ILE A 26 -19.95 -17.84 -9.86
N LEU A 27 -20.30 -16.63 -10.34
CA LEU A 27 -19.90 -15.40 -9.69
C LEU A 27 -21.03 -14.98 -8.72
N LEU A 28 -20.74 -15.01 -7.43
CA LEU A 28 -21.63 -14.46 -6.41
C LEU A 28 -21.53 -12.93 -6.44
N LYS A 29 -22.55 -12.26 -6.98
CA LYS A 29 -22.65 -10.80 -6.93
C LYS A 29 -23.49 -10.40 -5.73
N LEU A 30 -22.89 -9.68 -4.80
CA LEU A 30 -23.61 -8.98 -3.73
C LEU A 30 -24.48 -7.88 -4.34
N ASN A 31 -25.78 -8.12 -4.40
CA ASN A 31 -26.76 -7.14 -4.89
C ASN A 31 -27.30 -6.31 -3.70
N LYS A 32 -26.40 -5.63 -2.98
CA LYS A 32 -26.78 -4.54 -2.08
C LYS A 32 -26.32 -3.24 -2.75
N LYS A 33 -27.20 -2.24 -2.79
CA LYS A 33 -26.83 -0.84 -3.00
C LYS A 33 -25.82 -0.48 -1.90
N GLN A 34 -24.55 -0.90 -2.10
CA GLN A 34 -23.49 -0.61 -1.15
C GLN A 34 -23.24 0.87 -1.21
N MET A 35 -23.39 1.51 -0.08
CA MET A 35 -22.96 2.89 0.12
C MET A 35 -21.50 3.00 -0.32
N ASN A 36 -21.18 4.04 -1.08
CA ASN A 36 -19.82 4.27 -1.57
C ASN A 36 -18.82 4.11 -0.41
N PRO A 37 -17.73 3.32 -0.56
CA PRO A 37 -16.73 3.13 0.49
C PRO A 37 -16.22 4.44 1.08
N VAL A 38 -15.97 5.44 0.23
CA VAL A 38 -15.57 6.79 0.65
C VAL A 38 -16.64 7.44 1.54
N LEU A 39 -17.93 7.28 1.19
CA LEU A 39 -19.02 7.82 2.01
C LEU A 39 -19.11 7.16 3.38
N LYS A 40 -18.85 5.84 3.48
CA LYS A 40 -18.77 5.13 4.77
C LYS A 40 -17.65 5.66 5.65
N LEU A 41 -16.47 5.93 5.05
CA LEU A 41 -15.32 6.50 5.75
C LEU A 41 -15.63 7.92 6.26
N VAL A 42 -16.15 8.78 5.39
CA VAL A 42 -16.53 10.15 5.77
C VAL A 42 -17.58 10.14 6.89
N LEU A 43 -18.59 9.27 6.79
CA LEU A 43 -19.59 9.12 7.85
C LEU A 43 -18.96 8.63 9.17
N ALA A 44 -18.04 7.67 9.13
CA ALA A 44 -17.33 7.20 10.31
C ALA A 44 -16.54 8.32 10.99
N VAL A 45 -15.82 9.13 10.21
CA VAL A 45 -15.06 10.28 10.71
C VAL A 45 -16.00 11.33 11.32
N VAL A 46 -17.07 11.72 10.60
CA VAL A 46 -18.02 12.72 11.11
C VAL A 46 -18.72 12.23 12.38
N LEU A 47 -19.17 10.98 12.41
CA LEU A 47 -19.79 10.40 13.61
C LEU A 47 -18.81 10.34 14.78
N ALA A 48 -17.55 9.96 14.53
CA ALA A 48 -16.52 9.95 15.58
C ALA A 48 -16.28 11.34 16.15
N MET A 49 -16.23 12.37 15.31
CA MET A 49 -16.06 13.76 15.74
C MET A 49 -17.28 14.24 16.57
N VAL A 50 -18.50 13.98 16.10
CA VAL A 50 -19.72 14.37 16.84
C VAL A 50 -19.82 13.66 18.18
N CYS A 51 -19.62 12.34 18.18
CA CYS A 51 -19.63 11.54 19.41
C CYS A 51 -18.47 11.92 20.36
N GLY A 52 -17.29 12.24 19.80
CA GLY A 52 -16.14 12.67 20.56
C GLY A 52 -16.35 14.00 21.28
N ILE A 53 -16.91 14.98 20.57
CA ILE A 53 -17.28 16.28 21.19
C ILE A 53 -18.31 16.08 22.30
N ALA A 54 -19.34 15.26 22.07
CA ALA A 54 -20.34 14.95 23.10
C ALA A 54 -19.72 14.17 24.27
N GLY A 55 -18.83 13.23 23.99
CA GLY A 55 -18.14 12.43 24.99
C GLY A 55 -17.22 13.24 25.92
N ARG A 56 -16.68 14.37 25.44
CA ARG A 56 -15.89 15.30 26.28
C ARG A 56 -16.70 15.99 27.40
N MET A 57 -18.00 16.04 27.27
CA MET A 57 -18.88 16.55 28.32
C MET A 57 -19.02 15.56 29.49
N LEU A 58 -18.59 14.32 29.33
CA LEU A 58 -18.63 13.29 30.35
C LEU A 58 -17.52 13.52 31.39
N PRO A 59 -17.73 13.10 32.68
CA PRO A 59 -16.70 13.08 33.69
C PRO A 59 -15.46 12.28 33.24
N ALA A 60 -14.27 12.65 33.74
CA ALA A 60 -13.02 12.03 33.36
C ALA A 60 -13.00 10.51 33.56
N ASP A 61 -13.53 10.04 34.70
CA ASP A 61 -13.60 8.61 35.06
C ASP A 61 -14.43 7.81 34.05
N ILE A 62 -15.51 8.40 33.50
CA ILE A 62 -16.35 7.74 32.51
C ILE A 62 -15.63 7.74 31.17
N ARG A 63 -14.90 8.82 30.82
CA ARG A 63 -14.11 8.91 29.58
C ARG A 63 -13.02 7.83 29.53
N THR A 64 -12.27 7.67 30.63
CA THR A 64 -11.23 6.63 30.72
C THR A 64 -11.83 5.24 30.70
N MET A 65 -12.95 5.01 31.39
CA MET A 65 -13.63 3.70 31.34
C MET A 65 -14.07 3.33 29.92
N ILE A 66 -14.62 4.26 29.16
CA ILE A 66 -15.03 4.02 27.77
C ILE A 66 -13.81 3.86 26.86
N GLY A 67 -12.83 4.77 26.94
CA GLY A 67 -11.62 4.78 26.13
C GLY A 67 -10.79 3.53 26.38
N ASP A 68 -10.26 3.40 27.57
CA ASP A 68 -9.28 2.35 27.88
C ASP A 68 -9.94 1.01 28.22
N GLY A 69 -11.16 1.03 28.79
CA GLY A 69 -11.85 -0.18 29.21
C GLY A 69 -12.61 -0.89 28.08
N ILE A 70 -13.07 -0.18 27.05
CA ILE A 70 -13.90 -0.73 25.97
C ILE A 70 -13.26 -0.53 24.60
N LEU A 71 -12.94 0.71 24.24
CA LEU A 71 -12.52 1.01 22.86
C LEU A 71 -11.14 0.47 22.56
N THR A 72 -10.18 0.61 23.47
CA THR A 72 -8.82 0.08 23.32
C THR A 72 -8.80 -1.43 23.10
N PRO A 73 -9.40 -2.28 23.96
CA PRO A 73 -9.40 -3.73 23.74
C PRO A 73 -10.05 -4.16 22.42
N VAL A 74 -11.13 -3.48 22.01
CA VAL A 74 -11.79 -3.77 20.71
C VAL A 74 -10.88 -3.42 19.56
N PHE A 75 -10.20 -2.29 19.63
CA PHE A 75 -9.25 -1.83 18.61
C PHE A 75 -8.03 -2.76 18.54
N ASP A 76 -7.43 -3.12 19.67
CA ASP A 76 -6.28 -4.03 19.75
C ASP A 76 -6.61 -5.42 19.21
N THR A 77 -7.82 -5.92 19.48
CA THR A 77 -8.31 -7.19 18.92
C THR A 77 -8.37 -7.13 17.39
N PHE A 78 -8.82 -6.02 16.84
CA PHE A 78 -8.84 -5.83 15.39
C PHE A 78 -7.44 -5.78 14.79
N LEU A 79 -6.53 -5.05 15.44
CA LEU A 79 -5.12 -4.99 15.04
C LEU A 79 -4.48 -6.38 15.06
N GLY A 80 -4.70 -7.14 16.12
CA GLY A 80 -4.23 -8.52 16.24
C GLY A 80 -4.75 -9.40 15.10
N ALA A 81 -6.04 -9.27 14.75
CA ALA A 81 -6.63 -10.00 13.63
C ALA A 81 -6.00 -9.64 12.28
N LEU A 82 -5.75 -8.35 12.02
CA LEU A 82 -5.04 -7.89 10.82
C LEU A 82 -3.61 -8.43 10.78
N SER A 83 -2.89 -8.32 11.89
CA SER A 83 -1.49 -8.77 12.01
C SER A 83 -1.36 -10.27 11.75
N THR A 84 -2.34 -11.09 12.20
CA THR A 84 -2.36 -12.53 11.99
C THR A 84 -2.35 -12.90 10.50
N VAL A 85 -3.03 -12.13 9.67
CA VAL A 85 -3.15 -12.43 8.22
C VAL A 85 -2.05 -11.75 7.40
N ALA A 86 -1.45 -10.68 7.92
CA ALA A 86 -0.50 -9.85 7.19
C ALA A 86 0.77 -10.63 6.79
N GLY A 87 1.38 -11.38 7.70
CA GLY A 87 2.59 -12.17 7.42
C GLY A 87 2.37 -13.20 6.29
N PRO A 88 1.40 -14.10 6.41
CA PRO A 88 1.04 -15.02 5.33
C PRO A 88 0.71 -14.33 4.00
N MET A 89 0.05 -13.18 4.05
CA MET A 89 -0.29 -12.42 2.85
C MET A 89 0.94 -11.86 2.15
N ILE A 90 1.84 -11.20 2.90
CA ILE A 90 3.11 -10.69 2.35
C ILE A 90 3.86 -11.84 1.67
N PHE A 91 4.00 -12.97 2.36
CA PHE A 91 4.71 -14.14 1.86
C PHE A 91 4.11 -14.65 0.54
N LEU A 92 2.81 -14.96 0.54
CA LEU A 92 2.13 -15.55 -0.61
C LEU A 92 2.06 -14.59 -1.80
N SER A 93 1.80 -13.30 -1.55
CA SER A 93 1.71 -12.29 -2.61
C SER A 93 3.06 -12.05 -3.29
N VAL A 94 4.15 -11.96 -2.52
CA VAL A 94 5.49 -11.76 -3.07
C VAL A 94 5.97 -13.02 -3.80
N ALA A 95 5.81 -14.21 -3.21
CA ALA A 95 6.22 -15.46 -3.84
C ALA A 95 5.45 -15.73 -5.14
N TRP A 96 4.12 -15.52 -5.12
CA TRP A 96 3.28 -15.63 -6.31
C TRP A 96 3.60 -14.55 -7.35
N GLY A 97 3.79 -13.30 -6.93
CA GLY A 97 4.18 -12.20 -7.80
C GLY A 97 5.44 -12.53 -8.61
N ILE A 98 6.46 -13.08 -7.97
CA ILE A 98 7.71 -13.49 -8.64
C ILE A 98 7.48 -14.70 -9.57
N TYR A 99 6.77 -15.72 -9.11
CA TYR A 99 6.47 -16.91 -9.93
C TYR A 99 5.61 -16.60 -11.15
N SER A 100 4.61 -15.71 -11.03
CA SER A 100 3.68 -15.34 -12.12
C SER A 100 4.35 -14.66 -13.33
N ILE A 101 5.63 -14.32 -13.21
CA ILE A 101 6.49 -13.86 -14.30
C ILE A 101 6.59 -14.89 -15.43
N GLY A 102 6.47 -16.17 -15.13
CA GLY A 102 6.16 -17.27 -16.06
C GLY A 102 7.26 -17.72 -17.01
N ASP A 103 8.26 -16.88 -17.36
CA ASP A 103 9.35 -17.24 -18.27
C ASP A 103 10.69 -16.66 -17.81
N THR A 104 11.67 -17.56 -17.62
CA THR A 104 13.01 -17.21 -17.17
C THR A 104 13.78 -16.33 -18.16
N ALA A 105 13.55 -16.47 -19.47
CA ALA A 105 14.21 -15.63 -20.48
C ALA A 105 13.66 -14.21 -20.47
N THR A 106 12.34 -14.06 -20.36
CA THR A 106 11.67 -12.75 -20.21
C THR A 106 12.04 -12.11 -18.87
N LEU A 107 12.08 -12.90 -17.79
CA LEU A 107 12.57 -12.45 -16.48
C LEU A 107 14.01 -11.93 -16.56
N GLY A 108 14.91 -12.62 -17.28
CA GLY A 108 16.33 -12.27 -17.34
C GLY A 108 16.59 -10.87 -17.91
N VAL A 109 15.88 -10.43 -18.93
CA VAL A 109 16.14 -9.17 -19.64
C VAL A 109 15.16 -8.07 -19.28
N ILE A 110 13.85 -8.34 -19.34
CA ILE A 110 12.81 -7.35 -19.11
C ILE A 110 12.56 -7.20 -17.61
N GLY A 111 12.44 -8.34 -16.91
CA GLY A 111 12.15 -8.37 -15.48
C GLY A 111 13.22 -7.71 -14.63
N LYS A 112 14.50 -8.01 -14.89
CA LYS A 112 15.62 -7.35 -14.18
C LYS A 112 15.59 -5.83 -14.37
N LYS A 113 15.32 -5.37 -15.60
CA LYS A 113 15.22 -3.93 -15.88
C LYS A 113 14.02 -3.30 -15.17
N MET A 114 12.87 -3.97 -15.15
CA MET A 114 11.68 -3.49 -14.46
C MET A 114 11.89 -3.43 -12.95
N MET A 115 12.36 -4.52 -12.34
CA MET A 115 12.61 -4.56 -10.89
C MET A 115 13.59 -3.47 -10.46
N LEU A 116 14.72 -3.32 -11.15
CA LEU A 116 15.70 -2.27 -10.85
C LEU A 116 15.11 -0.86 -11.01
N ARG A 117 14.29 -0.64 -12.03
CA ARG A 117 13.65 0.66 -12.24
C ARG A 117 12.57 0.93 -11.21
N PHE A 118 11.69 -0.03 -10.94
CA PHE A 118 10.63 0.12 -9.95
C PHE A 118 11.21 0.41 -8.57
N THR A 119 12.18 -0.38 -8.14
CA THR A 119 12.87 -0.15 -6.87
C THR A 119 13.64 1.18 -6.88
N GLY A 120 14.46 1.42 -7.88
CA GLY A 120 15.28 2.65 -7.96
C GLY A 120 14.43 3.92 -8.01
N VAL A 121 13.35 3.94 -8.79
CA VAL A 121 12.47 5.12 -8.88
C VAL A 121 11.67 5.30 -7.58
N THR A 122 11.23 4.23 -6.92
CA THR A 122 10.57 4.33 -5.61
C THR A 122 11.50 5.00 -4.59
N PHE A 123 12.75 4.52 -4.46
CA PHE A 123 13.72 5.14 -3.55
C PHE A 123 14.08 6.58 -3.94
N LEU A 124 14.22 6.86 -5.24
CA LEU A 124 14.48 8.20 -5.73
C LEU A 124 13.36 9.17 -5.37
N LEU A 125 12.11 8.81 -5.64
CA LEU A 125 10.95 9.65 -5.33
C LEU A 125 10.79 9.83 -3.81
N THR A 126 11.06 8.79 -3.01
CA THR A 126 11.05 8.89 -1.55
C THR A 126 12.16 9.82 -1.05
N ALA A 127 13.38 9.73 -1.58
CA ALA A 127 14.49 10.60 -1.22
C ALA A 127 14.22 12.07 -1.63
N VAL A 128 13.67 12.30 -2.82
CA VAL A 128 13.27 13.64 -3.26
C VAL A 128 12.16 14.18 -2.36
N SER A 129 11.17 13.38 -1.98
CA SER A 129 10.12 13.81 -1.05
C SER A 129 10.66 14.12 0.35
N ALA A 130 11.68 13.39 0.81
CA ALA A 130 12.37 13.67 2.06
C ALA A 130 13.01 15.06 2.03
N VAL A 131 13.72 15.40 0.97
CA VAL A 131 14.33 16.73 0.81
C VAL A 131 13.26 17.83 0.71
N MET A 132 12.19 17.58 -0.06
CA MET A 132 11.09 18.53 -0.21
C MET A 132 10.28 18.73 1.09
N SER A 133 10.30 17.76 2.00
CA SER A 133 9.60 17.82 3.29
C SER A 133 10.36 18.61 4.38
N LEU A 134 11.66 18.87 4.22
CA LEU A 134 12.49 19.57 5.19
C LEU A 134 11.93 20.93 5.68
N PRO A 135 11.30 21.78 4.82
CA PRO A 135 10.73 23.03 5.28
C PRO A 135 9.51 22.84 6.22
N PHE A 136 8.89 21.68 6.21
CA PHE A 136 7.65 21.41 6.94
C PHE A 136 7.88 20.71 8.28
N PHE A 137 9.02 20.06 8.49
CA PHE A 137 9.36 19.31 9.70
C PHE A 137 10.65 19.79 10.31
N LYS A 138 10.77 19.68 11.64
CA LYS A 138 11.96 20.08 12.38
C LYS A 138 13.07 19.02 12.24
N VAL A 139 13.87 19.12 11.21
CA VAL A 139 15.01 18.21 10.97
C VAL A 139 16.31 18.91 11.31
N ASN A 140 17.12 18.30 12.15
CA ASN A 140 18.46 18.79 12.50
C ASN A 140 19.51 18.21 11.56
N MET A 141 19.88 18.95 10.53
CA MET A 141 20.90 18.55 9.54
C MET A 141 22.35 18.68 10.04
N SER A 142 22.57 18.80 11.35
CA SER A 142 23.90 18.89 11.92
C SER A 142 24.70 17.60 11.66
N VAL A 143 25.75 17.71 10.84
CA VAL A 143 26.67 16.61 10.51
C VAL A 143 27.55 16.22 11.70
N LYS A 144 27.60 17.05 12.75
CA LYS A 144 28.46 16.85 13.92
C LYS A 144 28.13 15.60 14.74
N ASN A 145 26.97 14.98 14.57
CA ASN A 145 26.51 13.83 15.35
C ASN A 145 26.40 12.52 14.54
N MET A 146 27.08 12.41 13.41
CA MET A 146 27.25 11.08 12.79
C MET A 146 28.28 10.28 13.61
N GLU A 147 27.81 9.66 14.68
CA GLU A 147 28.61 8.66 15.36
C GLU A 147 28.75 7.42 14.45
N SER A 148 29.93 6.83 14.43
CA SER A 148 30.21 5.59 13.70
C SER A 148 29.26 4.43 14.11
N SER A 149 28.68 4.53 15.31
CA SER A 149 27.63 3.63 15.83
C SER A 149 26.35 3.61 15.00
N GLN A 150 25.94 4.73 14.40
CA GLN A 150 24.70 4.82 13.61
C GLN A 150 24.84 4.17 12.22
N PHE A 151 26.02 4.28 11.59
CA PHE A 151 26.31 3.53 10.37
C PHE A 151 26.35 2.02 10.61
N GLY A 152 26.89 1.61 11.76
CA GLY A 152 26.89 0.22 12.20
C GLY A 152 25.47 -0.33 12.38
N SER A 153 24.56 0.45 12.96
CA SER A 153 23.16 0.03 13.17
C SER A 153 22.39 -0.12 11.86
N VAL A 154 22.58 0.78 10.85
CA VAL A 154 21.97 0.64 9.53
C VAL A 154 22.50 -0.60 8.81
N PHE A 155 23.82 -0.84 8.89
CA PHE A 155 24.42 -2.02 8.27
C PHE A 155 23.95 -3.29 8.96
N GLN A 156 23.85 -3.29 10.28
CA GLN A 156 23.29 -4.40 11.04
C GLN A 156 21.84 -4.67 10.64
N MET A 157 20.99 -3.64 10.51
CA MET A 157 19.64 -3.78 9.99
C MET A 157 19.56 -4.45 8.62
N LEU A 158 20.50 -4.13 7.71
CA LEU A 158 20.55 -4.78 6.39
C LEU A 158 20.96 -6.26 6.51
N LEU A 159 21.81 -6.60 7.47
CA LEU A 159 22.16 -7.99 7.75
C LEU A 159 21.01 -8.74 8.42
N ASP A 160 20.30 -8.08 9.34
CA ASP A 160 19.15 -8.63 10.07
C ASP A 160 17.92 -8.92 9.14
N ILE A 161 17.98 -8.50 7.87
CA ILE A 161 17.00 -8.93 6.85
C ILE A 161 17.09 -10.43 6.59
N VAL A 162 18.28 -11.04 6.80
CA VAL A 162 18.45 -12.48 6.63
C VAL A 162 18.03 -13.19 7.92
N PRO A 163 16.95 -13.99 7.91
CA PRO A 163 16.47 -14.64 9.12
C PRO A 163 17.31 -15.87 9.47
N ASP A 164 17.48 -16.13 10.76
CA ASP A 164 18.15 -17.33 11.27
C ASP A 164 17.28 -18.59 11.07
N ASN A 165 15.97 -18.43 11.00
CA ASN A 165 15.03 -19.52 10.68
C ASN A 165 13.79 -19.00 9.93
N VAL A 166 13.05 -19.92 9.30
CA VAL A 166 11.91 -19.59 8.42
C VAL A 166 10.64 -19.25 9.20
N VAL A 167 10.50 -19.68 10.44
CA VAL A 167 9.26 -19.58 11.22
C VAL A 167 9.21 -18.31 12.07
N GLN A 168 10.33 -17.97 12.69
CA GLN A 168 10.42 -16.83 13.61
C GLN A 168 9.94 -15.49 13.02
N PRO A 169 10.25 -15.13 11.76
CA PRO A 169 9.74 -13.91 11.15
C PRO A 169 8.23 -13.80 11.13
N PHE A 170 7.53 -14.91 10.97
CA PHE A 170 6.06 -14.92 11.02
C PHE A 170 5.50 -14.78 12.44
N VAL A 171 6.21 -15.31 13.44
CA VAL A 171 5.83 -15.18 14.86
C VAL A 171 6.06 -13.76 15.34
N GLU A 172 7.16 -13.15 14.95
CA GLU A 172 7.56 -11.79 15.32
C GLU A 172 6.92 -10.71 14.44
N GLY A 173 6.28 -11.10 13.32
CA GLY A 173 5.72 -10.15 12.36
C GLY A 173 6.78 -9.36 11.58
N ASN A 174 8.01 -9.89 11.44
CA ASN A 174 9.11 -9.24 10.74
C ASN A 174 8.90 -9.28 9.22
N SER A 175 8.23 -8.26 8.69
CA SER A 175 7.84 -8.19 7.28
C SER A 175 9.02 -8.24 6.32
N LEU A 176 10.18 -7.66 6.67
CA LEU A 176 11.37 -7.65 5.82
C LEU A 176 11.94 -9.06 5.63
N GLN A 177 12.07 -9.81 6.70
CA GLN A 177 12.53 -11.19 6.66
C GLN A 177 11.53 -12.10 5.92
N ILE A 178 10.21 -11.88 6.13
CA ILE A 178 9.15 -12.61 5.40
C ILE A 178 9.27 -12.37 3.89
N ILE A 179 9.54 -11.12 3.45
CA ILE A 179 9.72 -10.79 2.04
C ILE A 179 10.93 -11.51 1.46
N LEU A 180 12.06 -11.50 2.19
CA LEU A 180 13.25 -12.20 1.72
C LEU A 180 12.98 -13.70 1.51
N ILE A 181 12.33 -14.35 2.48
CA ILE A 181 11.95 -15.76 2.38
C ILE A 181 11.03 -15.98 1.18
N ALA A 182 10.01 -15.11 1.02
CA ALA A 182 9.07 -15.18 -0.07
C ALA A 182 9.75 -14.99 -1.44
N ALA A 183 10.70 -14.06 -1.53
CA ALA A 183 11.48 -13.82 -2.75
C ALA A 183 12.32 -15.03 -3.13
N VAL A 184 13.04 -15.63 -2.17
CA VAL A 184 13.86 -16.83 -2.40
C VAL A 184 12.97 -17.99 -2.88
N ILE A 185 11.83 -18.22 -2.23
CA ILE A 185 10.90 -19.30 -2.61
C ILE A 185 10.27 -19.00 -3.99
N GLY A 186 9.83 -17.78 -4.26
CA GLY A 186 9.28 -17.40 -5.56
C GLY A 186 10.27 -17.59 -6.71
N ILE A 187 11.53 -17.22 -6.50
CA ILE A 187 12.63 -17.45 -7.45
C ILE A 187 12.88 -18.94 -7.64
N ALA A 188 12.91 -19.72 -6.56
CA ALA A 188 13.11 -21.18 -6.63
C ALA A 188 11.98 -21.86 -7.42
N LEU A 189 10.70 -21.50 -7.15
CA LEU A 189 9.56 -22.01 -7.91
C LEU A 189 9.66 -21.67 -9.40
N LEU A 190 10.09 -20.44 -9.71
CA LEU A 190 10.26 -19.99 -11.10
C LEU A 190 11.37 -20.78 -11.82
N ILE A 191 12.52 -20.99 -11.17
CA ILE A 191 13.67 -21.71 -11.75
C ILE A 191 13.35 -23.20 -11.95
N LEU A 192 12.71 -23.84 -10.96
CA LEU A 192 12.37 -25.27 -11.02
C LEU A 192 11.18 -25.56 -11.94
N GLY A 193 10.34 -24.56 -12.25
CA GLY A 193 9.27 -24.64 -13.24
C GLY A 193 8.32 -25.82 -13.05
N GLU A 194 8.24 -26.72 -14.06
CA GLU A 194 7.33 -27.87 -14.04
C GLU A 194 7.54 -28.83 -12.88
N GLN A 195 8.77 -28.96 -12.36
CA GLN A 195 9.07 -29.84 -11.22
C GLN A 195 8.34 -29.40 -9.94
N THR A 196 8.00 -28.14 -9.83
CA THR A 196 7.32 -27.54 -8.68
C THR A 196 5.93 -27.02 -9.00
N ALA A 197 5.33 -27.41 -10.14
CA ALA A 197 4.03 -26.92 -10.59
C ALA A 197 2.91 -27.07 -9.53
N THR A 198 2.91 -28.18 -8.77
CA THR A 198 1.94 -28.40 -7.70
C THR A 198 2.13 -27.41 -6.54
N ALA A 199 3.37 -27.16 -6.14
CA ALA A 199 3.69 -26.19 -5.09
C ALA A 199 3.34 -24.76 -5.52
N ALA A 200 3.66 -24.40 -6.77
CA ALA A 200 3.30 -23.10 -7.33
C ALA A 200 1.77 -22.88 -7.37
N LYS A 201 1.00 -23.91 -7.75
CA LYS A 201 -0.46 -23.87 -7.73
C LYS A 201 -1.01 -23.75 -6.31
N PHE A 202 -0.37 -24.39 -5.34
CA PHE A 202 -0.72 -24.21 -3.92
C PHE A 202 -0.51 -22.76 -3.47
N VAL A 203 0.64 -22.15 -3.79
CA VAL A 203 0.94 -20.74 -3.48
C VAL A 203 -0.09 -19.81 -4.12
N GLU A 204 -0.46 -20.04 -5.40
CA GLU A 204 -1.51 -19.29 -6.09
C GLU A 204 -2.84 -19.37 -5.35
N GLN A 205 -3.32 -20.58 -5.07
CA GLN A 205 -4.60 -20.79 -4.40
C GLN A 205 -4.61 -20.24 -2.98
N ALA A 206 -3.52 -20.44 -2.23
CA ALA A 206 -3.35 -19.88 -0.90
C ALA A 206 -3.34 -18.35 -0.93
N ASN A 207 -2.71 -17.73 -1.93
CA ASN A 207 -2.73 -16.28 -2.11
C ASN A 207 -4.16 -15.74 -2.32
N TYR A 208 -4.99 -16.42 -3.14
CA TYR A 208 -6.41 -16.04 -3.29
C TYR A 208 -7.18 -16.12 -1.98
N VAL A 209 -6.96 -17.19 -1.19
CA VAL A 209 -7.62 -17.35 0.11
C VAL A 209 -7.23 -16.24 1.08
N VAL A 210 -5.94 -15.91 1.16
CA VAL A 210 -5.46 -14.88 2.09
C VAL A 210 -5.90 -13.47 1.64
N GLN A 211 -5.92 -13.18 0.34
CA GLN A 211 -6.48 -11.94 -0.18
C GLN A 211 -7.96 -11.79 0.21
N TYR A 212 -8.75 -12.85 0.05
CA TYR A 212 -10.16 -12.85 0.48
C TYR A 212 -10.29 -12.63 1.99
N LEU A 213 -9.45 -13.27 2.81
CA LEU A 213 -9.43 -13.05 4.26
C LEU A 213 -9.10 -11.61 4.63
N MET A 214 -8.26 -10.91 3.85
CA MET A 214 -7.95 -9.48 4.06
C MET A 214 -9.09 -8.55 3.60
N GLU A 215 -9.94 -8.98 2.69
CA GLU A 215 -11.13 -8.20 2.32
C GLU A 215 -12.17 -8.14 3.46
N LEU A 216 -12.24 -9.16 4.31
CA LEU A 216 -13.18 -9.21 5.44
C LEU A 216 -12.94 -8.08 6.45
N PRO A 217 -11.72 -7.88 7.00
CA PRO A 217 -11.41 -6.73 7.84
C PRO A 217 -11.64 -5.40 7.13
N SER A 218 -11.34 -5.30 5.83
CA SER A 218 -11.54 -4.06 5.06
C SER A 218 -13.00 -3.59 5.07
N ALA A 219 -13.95 -4.51 5.14
CA ALA A 219 -15.38 -4.17 5.21
C ALA A 219 -15.77 -3.47 6.53
N ILE A 220 -15.05 -3.75 7.61
CA ILE A 220 -15.30 -3.20 8.96
C ILE A 220 -14.34 -2.08 9.35
N VAL A 221 -13.37 -1.76 8.47
CA VAL A 221 -12.45 -0.63 8.65
C VAL A 221 -13.16 0.68 9.04
N PRO A 222 -14.27 1.11 8.41
CA PRO A 222 -14.95 2.34 8.82
C PRO A 222 -15.40 2.35 10.29
N PHE A 223 -15.78 1.19 10.84
CA PHE A 223 -16.12 1.04 12.25
C PHE A 223 -14.89 1.24 13.16
N PHE A 224 -13.75 0.69 12.78
CA PHE A 224 -12.52 0.85 13.55
C PHE A 224 -11.91 2.24 13.44
N ILE A 225 -12.10 2.94 12.31
CA ILE A 225 -11.80 4.38 12.23
C ILE A 225 -12.65 5.18 13.21
N PHE A 226 -13.95 4.87 13.26
CA PHE A 226 -14.83 5.48 14.25
C PHE A 226 -14.31 5.27 15.67
N ILE A 227 -13.95 4.02 16.04
CA ILE A 227 -13.41 3.69 17.36
C ILE A 227 -12.11 4.46 17.64
N SER A 228 -11.16 4.43 16.72
CA SER A 228 -9.86 5.08 16.87
C SER A 228 -9.99 6.60 17.06
N LEU A 229 -10.76 7.26 16.19
CA LEU A 229 -11.02 8.69 16.30
C LEU A 229 -11.80 9.06 17.55
N PHE A 230 -12.81 8.26 17.90
CA PHE A 230 -13.62 8.49 19.09
C PHE A 230 -12.78 8.36 20.34
N GLN A 231 -11.95 7.31 20.46
CA GLN A 231 -10.98 7.14 21.54
C GLN A 231 -10.01 8.33 21.64
N MET A 232 -9.45 8.76 20.51
CA MET A 232 -8.55 9.90 20.43
C MET A 232 -9.24 11.20 20.89
N MET A 233 -10.52 11.39 20.55
CA MET A 233 -11.30 12.54 20.99
C MET A 233 -11.65 12.51 22.48
N LEU A 234 -11.80 11.31 23.09
CA LEU A 234 -12.00 11.15 24.53
C LEU A 234 -10.71 11.40 25.33
N SER A 235 -9.57 11.13 24.77
CA SER A 235 -8.27 11.47 25.35
C SER A 235 -8.01 12.98 25.26
N ASP A 236 -7.13 13.51 26.09
CA ASP A 236 -6.79 14.95 26.10
C ASP A 236 -5.85 15.36 24.94
N SER A 237 -5.68 14.49 23.93
CA SER A 237 -4.76 14.66 22.80
C SER A 237 -5.34 15.52 21.64
N LEU A 238 -6.24 16.46 21.90
CA LEU A 238 -6.81 17.31 20.84
C LEU A 238 -5.78 18.11 20.06
N ASP A 239 -4.67 18.50 20.69
CA ASP A 239 -3.61 19.23 20.00
C ASP A 239 -2.93 18.35 18.93
N GLN A 240 -2.87 17.04 19.17
CA GLN A 240 -2.39 16.07 18.17
C GLN A 240 -3.37 15.94 16.99
N ILE A 241 -4.68 15.95 17.26
CA ILE A 241 -5.72 15.94 16.21
C ILE A 241 -5.70 17.24 15.39
N ALA A 242 -5.61 18.39 16.06
CA ALA A 242 -5.52 19.68 15.39
C ALA A 242 -4.26 19.76 14.51
N GLY A 243 -3.15 19.10 14.93
CA GLY A 243 -1.95 18.96 14.13
C GLY A 243 -2.06 17.97 12.95
N ALA A 244 -3.01 17.07 12.96
CA ALA A 244 -3.14 15.99 11.95
C ALA A 244 -3.45 16.47 10.52
N TRP A 245 -3.92 17.69 10.32
CA TRP A 245 -4.08 18.28 8.99
C TRP A 245 -2.73 18.54 8.30
N LYS A 246 -1.67 18.84 9.08
CA LYS A 246 -0.35 19.16 8.56
C LYS A 246 0.24 18.02 7.72
N PRO A 247 0.38 16.76 8.22
CA PRO A 247 0.93 15.68 7.42
C PRO A 247 0.06 15.35 6.20
N VAL A 248 -1.27 15.48 6.28
CA VAL A 248 -2.16 15.28 5.14
C VAL A 248 -1.89 16.32 4.06
N ALA A 249 -1.83 17.59 4.42
CA ALA A 249 -1.56 18.68 3.48
C ALA A 249 -0.16 18.54 2.84
N VAL A 250 0.86 18.26 3.66
CA VAL A 250 2.23 18.06 3.17
C VAL A 250 2.30 16.86 2.23
N TYR A 251 1.74 15.72 2.62
CA TYR A 251 1.73 14.52 1.79
C TYR A 251 1.05 14.76 0.44
N VAL A 252 -0.18 15.27 0.44
CA VAL A 252 -0.95 15.55 -0.79
C VAL A 252 -0.19 16.52 -1.68
N LEU A 253 0.35 17.61 -1.12
CA LEU A 253 1.14 18.57 -1.87
C LEU A 253 2.35 17.90 -2.54
N LEU A 254 3.16 17.18 -1.77
CA LEU A 254 4.40 16.58 -2.27
C LEU A 254 4.13 15.52 -3.33
N VAL A 255 3.16 14.62 -3.07
CA VAL A 255 2.91 13.51 -3.98
C VAL A 255 2.30 13.97 -5.31
N PHE A 256 1.44 15.01 -5.31
CA PHE A 256 0.91 15.57 -6.55
C PHE A 256 1.92 16.43 -7.29
N VAL A 257 2.81 17.15 -6.61
CA VAL A 257 3.93 17.85 -7.24
C VAL A 257 4.86 16.85 -7.93
N LEU A 258 5.25 15.78 -7.25
CA LEU A 258 6.11 14.74 -7.83
C LEU A 258 5.42 14.02 -9.00
N LEU A 259 4.14 13.69 -8.87
CA LEU A 259 3.36 13.11 -9.96
C LEU A 259 3.32 14.07 -11.17
N GLY A 260 3.06 15.35 -10.94
CA GLY A 260 3.07 16.37 -11.97
C GLY A 260 4.41 16.45 -12.70
N VAL A 261 5.52 16.46 -11.95
CA VAL A 261 6.89 16.46 -12.52
C VAL A 261 7.12 15.22 -13.40
N VAL A 262 6.74 14.03 -12.91
CA VAL A 262 6.90 12.78 -13.69
C VAL A 262 6.05 12.80 -14.95
N LEU A 263 4.78 13.23 -14.87
CA LEU A 263 3.89 13.29 -16.03
C LEU A 263 4.36 14.33 -17.06
N VAL A 264 4.88 15.47 -16.62
CA VAL A 264 5.51 16.47 -17.51
C VAL A 264 6.74 15.88 -18.17
N TYR A 265 7.59 15.18 -17.42
CA TYR A 265 8.76 14.49 -17.98
C TYR A 265 8.37 13.47 -19.05
N VAL A 266 7.37 12.62 -18.79
CA VAL A 266 6.84 11.66 -19.77
C VAL A 266 6.27 12.37 -21.00
N SER A 267 5.48 13.44 -20.80
CA SER A 267 4.87 14.23 -21.86
C SER A 267 5.94 14.82 -22.81
N ILE A 268 7.01 15.40 -22.25
CA ILE A 268 8.11 15.98 -23.04
C ILE A 268 8.89 14.89 -23.77
N LYS A 269 9.23 13.81 -23.08
CA LYS A 269 10.06 12.73 -23.63
C LYS A 269 9.35 11.97 -24.75
N GLU A 270 8.10 11.62 -24.53
CA GLU A 270 7.28 10.87 -25.51
C GLU A 270 6.59 11.78 -26.52
N LYS A 271 6.78 13.11 -26.42
CA LYS A 271 6.16 14.12 -27.29
C LYS A 271 4.64 14.00 -27.37
N VAL A 272 4.00 13.72 -26.25
CA VAL A 272 2.55 13.60 -26.11
C VAL A 272 1.99 14.76 -25.31
N ASN A 273 0.79 15.24 -25.66
CA ASN A 273 0.14 16.31 -24.90
C ASN A 273 -0.13 15.87 -23.46
N LEU A 274 0.30 16.68 -22.47
CA LEU A 274 0.14 16.39 -21.05
C LEU A 274 -1.33 16.16 -20.66
N VAL A 275 -2.24 16.99 -21.15
CA VAL A 275 -3.67 16.88 -20.85
C VAL A 275 -4.25 15.57 -21.39
N LEU A 276 -3.82 15.17 -22.58
CA LEU A 276 -4.20 13.90 -23.20
C LEU A 276 -3.68 12.71 -22.37
N LEU A 277 -2.42 12.77 -21.94
CA LEU A 277 -1.78 11.74 -21.11
C LEU A 277 -2.55 11.56 -19.79
N VAL A 278 -2.80 12.65 -19.07
CA VAL A 278 -3.57 12.66 -17.82
C VAL A 278 -4.97 12.08 -18.04
N ARG A 279 -5.68 12.53 -19.10
CA ARG A 279 -7.03 12.04 -19.42
C ARG A 279 -7.06 10.53 -19.66
N LYS A 280 -6.05 9.97 -20.30
CA LYS A 280 -5.93 8.53 -20.54
C LYS A 280 -5.68 7.73 -19.26
N MET A 281 -4.89 8.27 -18.33
CA MET A 281 -4.57 7.63 -17.06
C MET A 281 -5.66 7.79 -15.99
N LEU A 282 -6.50 8.82 -16.12
CA LEU A 282 -7.53 9.18 -15.14
C LEU A 282 -8.47 8.04 -14.72
N PRO A 283 -8.96 7.13 -15.58
CA PRO A 283 -9.84 6.05 -15.16
C PRO A 283 -9.20 5.13 -14.13
N THR A 284 -7.93 4.77 -14.32
CA THR A 284 -7.16 3.96 -13.35
C THR A 284 -6.98 4.71 -12.04
N PHE A 285 -6.59 5.99 -12.12
CA PHE A 285 -6.46 6.86 -10.94
C PHE A 285 -7.75 6.92 -10.12
N LEU A 286 -8.90 7.15 -10.77
CA LEU A 286 -10.18 7.28 -10.07
C LEU A 286 -10.63 5.98 -9.40
N ILE A 287 -10.44 4.83 -10.04
CA ILE A 287 -10.79 3.54 -9.42
C ILE A 287 -9.88 3.27 -8.24
N ALA A 288 -8.58 3.46 -8.39
CA ALA A 288 -7.63 3.28 -7.31
C ALA A 288 -7.93 4.25 -6.14
N LEU A 289 -8.24 5.53 -6.44
CA LEU A 289 -8.62 6.53 -5.45
C LEU A 289 -9.90 6.18 -4.69
N THR A 290 -10.87 5.56 -5.35
CA THR A 290 -12.16 5.26 -4.71
C THR A 290 -12.18 3.94 -3.96
N THR A 291 -11.25 3.04 -4.26
CA THR A 291 -11.19 1.70 -3.69
C THR A 291 -10.04 1.50 -2.70
N ALA A 292 -9.03 2.38 -2.72
CA ALA A 292 -7.74 2.18 -2.04
C ALA A 292 -7.13 0.79 -2.31
N SER A 293 -7.39 0.22 -3.50
CA SER A 293 -6.97 -1.14 -3.86
C SER A 293 -6.36 -1.16 -5.24
N SER A 294 -5.08 -1.45 -5.30
CA SER A 294 -4.35 -1.67 -6.56
C SER A 294 -4.89 -2.90 -7.29
N SER A 295 -5.31 -3.92 -6.54
CA SER A 295 -5.91 -5.14 -7.11
C SER A 295 -7.26 -4.85 -7.75
N ALA A 296 -8.10 -3.99 -7.17
CA ALA A 296 -9.38 -3.57 -7.76
C ALA A 296 -9.17 -2.74 -9.05
N ALA A 297 -8.11 -1.97 -9.12
CA ALA A 297 -7.75 -1.18 -10.30
C ALA A 297 -7.10 -2.01 -11.41
N PHE A 298 -6.70 -3.25 -11.17
CA PHE A 298 -5.90 -4.09 -12.07
C PHE A 298 -6.47 -4.16 -13.50
N GLY A 299 -7.73 -4.56 -13.64
CA GLY A 299 -8.35 -4.75 -14.97
C GLY A 299 -8.46 -3.44 -15.76
N VAL A 300 -8.76 -2.33 -15.09
CA VAL A 300 -8.83 -1.01 -15.73
C VAL A 300 -7.44 -0.51 -16.08
N ASN A 301 -6.44 -0.78 -15.24
CA ASN A 301 -5.05 -0.43 -15.50
C ASN A 301 -4.52 -1.19 -16.73
N MET A 302 -4.77 -2.52 -16.84
CA MET A 302 -4.45 -3.31 -18.02
C MET A 302 -5.05 -2.70 -19.29
N ASN A 303 -6.36 -2.45 -19.29
CA ASN A 303 -7.06 -1.89 -20.44
C ASN A 303 -6.54 -0.48 -20.81
N CYS A 304 -6.31 0.40 -19.81
CA CYS A 304 -5.73 1.72 -20.04
C CYS A 304 -4.34 1.63 -20.68
N CYS A 305 -3.48 0.76 -20.18
CA CYS A 305 -2.12 0.61 -20.70
C CYS A 305 -2.11 0.09 -22.14
N GLU A 306 -2.92 -0.92 -22.45
CA GLU A 306 -2.93 -1.53 -23.76
C GLU A 306 -3.72 -0.71 -24.80
N GLU A 307 -4.95 -0.34 -24.46
CA GLU A 307 -5.87 0.26 -25.43
C GLU A 307 -5.73 1.77 -25.57
N LYS A 308 -5.31 2.47 -24.49
CA LYS A 308 -5.20 3.93 -24.52
C LYS A 308 -3.77 4.42 -24.60
N LEU A 309 -2.85 3.81 -23.86
CA LEU A 309 -1.45 4.21 -23.84
C LEU A 309 -0.61 3.49 -24.90
N GLY A 310 -1.13 2.43 -25.54
CA GLY A 310 -0.44 1.72 -26.63
C GLY A 310 0.74 0.87 -26.18
N ILE A 311 0.75 0.42 -24.92
CA ILE A 311 1.79 -0.43 -24.37
C ILE A 311 1.54 -1.88 -24.82
N ASN A 312 2.57 -2.58 -25.30
CA ASN A 312 2.46 -3.95 -25.74
C ASN A 312 2.10 -4.89 -24.57
N SER A 313 1.23 -5.87 -24.85
CA SER A 313 0.74 -6.85 -23.86
C SER A 313 1.85 -7.63 -23.16
N ARG A 314 3.01 -7.85 -23.82
CA ARG A 314 4.18 -8.46 -23.16
C ARG A 314 4.71 -7.66 -22.00
N ILE A 315 4.61 -6.33 -22.08
CA ILE A 315 5.02 -5.42 -21.01
C ILE A 315 3.94 -5.34 -19.93
N THR A 316 2.67 -5.22 -20.32
CA THR A 316 1.57 -5.02 -19.36
C THR A 316 1.27 -6.29 -18.57
N ASN A 317 1.24 -7.46 -19.22
CA ASN A 317 1.01 -8.76 -18.56
C ASN A 317 2.04 -9.07 -17.47
N PHE A 318 3.24 -8.55 -17.61
CA PHE A 318 4.32 -8.71 -16.65
C PHE A 318 4.42 -7.50 -15.70
N GLY A 319 4.46 -6.28 -16.26
CA GLY A 319 4.77 -5.06 -15.52
C GLY A 319 3.66 -4.60 -14.59
N ILE A 320 2.38 -4.85 -14.91
CA ILE A 320 1.28 -4.43 -14.03
C ILE A 320 1.18 -5.33 -12.80
N PRO A 321 1.14 -6.68 -12.90
CA PRO A 321 1.17 -7.54 -11.71
C PRO A 321 2.38 -7.28 -10.81
N LEU A 322 3.57 -7.16 -11.41
CA LEU A 322 4.79 -6.86 -10.66
C LEU A 322 4.73 -5.47 -10.02
N GLY A 323 4.26 -4.46 -10.76
CA GLY A 323 4.18 -3.09 -10.31
C GLY A 323 3.19 -2.87 -9.17
N ILE A 324 2.07 -3.60 -9.17
CA ILE A 324 1.09 -3.56 -8.07
C ILE A 324 1.71 -3.98 -6.74
N VAL A 325 2.67 -4.91 -6.77
CA VAL A 325 3.33 -5.41 -5.56
C VAL A 325 4.60 -4.61 -5.24
N MET A 326 5.43 -4.28 -6.23
CA MET A 326 6.78 -3.76 -6.01
C MET A 326 6.96 -2.27 -6.30
N TYR A 327 6.02 -1.63 -6.99
CA TYR A 327 6.15 -0.23 -7.40
C TYR A 327 5.07 0.63 -6.76
N MET A 328 5.28 1.00 -5.51
CA MET A 328 4.35 1.78 -4.70
C MET A 328 4.98 3.07 -4.16
N PRO A 329 5.45 3.99 -5.02
CA PRO A 329 6.11 5.21 -4.57
C PRO A 329 5.19 6.13 -3.75
N GLY A 330 3.88 6.16 -4.03
CA GLY A 330 2.92 6.89 -3.20
C GLY A 330 2.87 6.38 -1.76
N THR A 331 2.91 5.07 -1.57
CA THR A 331 2.95 4.44 -0.25
C THR A 331 4.29 4.68 0.46
N ALA A 332 5.42 4.65 -0.26
CA ALA A 332 6.72 4.96 0.31
C ALA A 332 6.80 6.40 0.82
N ILE A 333 6.26 7.35 0.07
CA ILE A 333 6.16 8.76 0.48
C ILE A 333 5.22 8.91 1.67
N ASN A 334 4.11 8.16 1.70
CA ASN A 334 3.19 8.13 2.84
C ASN A 334 3.91 7.70 4.12
N PHE A 335 4.58 6.56 4.10
CA PHE A 335 5.36 6.07 5.26
C PHE A 335 6.36 7.11 5.75
N LEU A 336 7.13 7.71 4.83
CA LEU A 336 8.09 8.75 5.18
C LEU A 336 7.44 9.94 5.88
N ILE A 337 6.37 10.51 5.32
CA ILE A 337 5.72 11.72 5.87
C ILE A 337 5.04 11.43 7.20
N VAL A 338 4.40 10.28 7.34
CA VAL A 338 3.81 9.85 8.61
C VAL A 338 4.90 9.64 9.65
N GLY A 339 6.00 8.97 9.30
CA GLY A 339 7.14 8.77 10.21
C GLY A 339 7.74 10.09 10.67
N MET A 340 7.96 11.05 9.77
CA MET A 340 8.46 12.38 10.14
C MET A 340 7.50 13.14 11.05
N TYR A 341 6.19 13.05 10.77
CA TYR A 341 5.19 13.69 11.60
C TYR A 341 5.11 13.06 13.00
N MET A 342 5.13 11.73 13.11
CA MET A 342 5.12 11.05 14.40
C MET A 342 6.40 11.30 15.18
N ALA A 343 7.57 11.32 14.52
CA ALA A 343 8.82 11.70 15.14
C ALA A 343 8.77 13.13 15.71
N GLU A 344 8.15 14.08 15.00
CA GLU A 344 7.94 15.45 15.51
C GLU A 344 6.98 15.48 16.70
N CYS A 345 5.86 14.74 16.67
CA CYS A 345 4.87 14.68 17.74
C CYS A 345 5.47 14.10 19.04
N TYR A 346 6.29 13.05 18.91
CA TYR A 346 6.91 12.36 20.04
C TYR A 346 8.32 12.85 20.36
N GLN A 347 8.74 13.98 19.78
CA GLN A 347 10.03 14.64 20.02
C GLN A 347 11.24 13.73 19.75
N VAL A 348 11.12 12.81 18.80
CA VAL A 348 12.25 12.00 18.32
C VAL A 348 13.16 12.89 17.49
N GLU A 349 14.47 12.88 17.77
CA GLU A 349 15.44 13.72 17.07
C GLU A 349 15.65 13.19 15.63
N MET A 350 15.21 13.96 14.65
CA MET A 350 15.40 13.67 13.23
C MET A 350 16.72 14.28 12.75
N ASN A 351 17.79 13.50 12.76
CA ASN A 351 19.09 13.86 12.17
C ASN A 351 19.26 13.27 10.76
N LEU A 352 20.40 13.52 10.13
CA LEU A 352 20.68 13.01 8.77
C LEU A 352 20.66 11.48 8.70
N SER A 353 21.19 10.78 9.71
CA SER A 353 21.17 9.32 9.77
C SER A 353 19.77 8.79 9.90
N TRP A 354 18.94 9.40 10.75
CA TRP A 354 17.52 9.08 10.89
C TRP A 354 16.78 9.22 9.55
N MET A 355 17.04 10.33 8.82
CA MET A 355 16.43 10.57 7.50
C MET A 355 16.81 9.49 6.49
N LEU A 356 18.09 9.08 6.46
CA LEU A 356 18.56 8.01 5.57
C LEU A 356 17.88 6.67 5.90
N ILE A 357 17.77 6.34 7.20
CA ILE A 357 17.07 5.15 7.67
C ILE A 357 15.58 5.25 7.29
N ALA A 358 14.93 6.39 7.53
CA ALA A 358 13.53 6.60 7.21
C ALA A 358 13.24 6.41 5.71
N ILE A 359 14.11 6.93 4.82
CA ILE A 359 14.00 6.74 3.37
C ILE A 359 14.12 5.26 3.02
N LEU A 360 15.12 4.57 3.55
CA LEU A 360 15.36 3.15 3.28
C LEU A 360 14.19 2.30 3.74
N ILE A 361 13.77 2.46 4.99
CA ILE A 361 12.65 1.70 5.58
C ILE A 361 11.36 1.98 4.81
N SER A 362 11.03 3.24 4.54
CA SER A 362 9.82 3.60 3.80
C SER A 362 9.77 2.96 2.42
N GLY A 363 10.90 2.95 1.69
CA GLY A 363 11.00 2.30 0.38
C GLY A 363 10.87 0.78 0.45
N ILE A 364 11.50 0.14 1.43
CA ILE A 364 11.44 -1.31 1.63
C ILE A 364 10.03 -1.73 2.07
N LEU A 365 9.45 -1.06 3.05
CA LEU A 365 8.12 -1.36 3.56
C LEU A 365 7.03 -1.10 2.52
N ALA A 366 7.21 -0.14 1.61
CA ALA A 366 6.27 0.06 0.51
C ALA A 366 6.21 -1.14 -0.44
N ILE A 367 7.33 -1.85 -0.63
CA ILE A 367 7.38 -3.10 -1.38
C ILE A 367 6.74 -4.26 -0.57
N ALA A 368 6.81 -4.14 0.77
CA ALA A 368 6.27 -5.12 1.70
C ALA A 368 4.76 -5.02 1.92
N ALA A 369 4.22 -3.81 1.75
CA ALA A 369 2.83 -3.53 2.04
C ALA A 369 1.91 -4.31 1.09
N PRO A 370 0.92 -5.06 1.63
CA PRO A 370 -0.05 -5.74 0.80
C PRO A 370 -0.85 -4.75 -0.07
N PRO A 371 -1.18 -5.09 -1.34
CA PRO A 371 -1.87 -4.19 -2.27
C PRO A 371 -3.39 -4.10 -2.01
N VAL A 372 -3.79 -4.01 -0.73
CA VAL A 372 -5.18 -3.96 -0.25
C VAL A 372 -5.36 -2.84 0.76
N PRO A 373 -6.58 -2.32 0.94
CA PRO A 373 -6.85 -1.26 1.91
C PRO A 373 -6.39 -1.61 3.32
N GLY A 374 -5.66 -0.70 3.96
CA GLY A 374 -5.10 -0.90 5.30
C GLY A 374 -3.90 -1.86 5.37
N GLY A 375 -3.39 -2.33 4.23
CA GLY A 375 -2.22 -3.22 4.17
C GLY A 375 -0.94 -2.60 4.75
N GLY A 376 -0.85 -1.27 4.77
CA GLY A 376 0.29 -0.53 5.34
C GLY A 376 0.36 -0.53 6.86
N LEU A 377 -0.74 -0.83 7.56
CA LEU A 377 -0.83 -0.67 9.01
C LEU A 377 0.21 -1.48 9.79
N THR A 378 0.45 -2.73 9.37
CA THR A 378 1.47 -3.60 9.99
C THR A 378 2.89 -3.14 9.73
N CYS A 379 3.11 -2.41 8.63
CA CYS A 379 4.42 -1.86 8.28
C CYS A 379 4.84 -0.74 9.25
N TYR A 380 3.88 0.03 9.78
CA TYR A 380 4.20 1.10 10.73
C TYR A 380 4.79 0.59 12.04
N THR A 381 4.37 -0.57 12.53
CA THR A 381 4.95 -1.17 13.74
C THR A 381 6.45 -1.40 13.57
N VAL A 382 6.85 -2.00 12.45
CA VAL A 382 8.26 -2.21 12.12
C VAL A 382 8.99 -0.87 11.94
N MET A 383 8.38 0.06 11.22
CA MET A 383 8.95 1.37 10.96
C MET A 383 9.20 2.16 12.25
N PHE A 384 8.24 2.18 13.17
CA PHE A 384 8.36 2.93 14.41
C PHE A 384 9.41 2.36 15.33
N LEU A 385 9.47 1.03 15.44
CA LEU A 385 10.54 0.35 16.19
C LEU A 385 11.93 0.79 15.70
N GLN A 386 12.11 0.81 14.38
CA GLN A 386 13.41 1.15 13.77
C GLN A 386 13.75 2.65 13.82
N LEU A 387 12.75 3.50 13.83
CA LEU A 387 12.92 4.94 13.88
C LEU A 387 12.89 5.50 15.31
N GLY A 388 12.76 4.63 16.34
CA GLY A 388 12.67 5.03 17.74
C GLY A 388 11.39 5.80 18.07
N ILE A 389 10.31 5.59 17.30
CA ILE A 389 9.01 6.20 17.55
C ILE A 389 8.21 5.26 18.48
N PRO A 390 7.59 5.78 19.55
CA PRO A 390 6.81 4.96 20.48
C PRO A 390 5.60 4.28 19.81
N GLU A 391 5.24 3.08 20.30
CA GLU A 391 4.10 2.30 19.75
C GLU A 391 2.75 3.02 19.90
N GLU A 392 2.61 3.91 20.88
CA GLU A 392 1.41 4.74 21.08
C GLU A 392 1.10 5.61 19.85
N ALA A 393 2.10 5.93 19.03
CA ALA A 393 1.93 6.64 17.77
C ALA A 393 1.07 5.88 16.75
N LEU A 394 0.93 4.55 16.89
CA LEU A 394 0.16 3.72 15.98
C LEU A 394 -1.33 4.12 15.91
N ALA A 395 -1.93 4.50 17.04
CA ALA A 395 -3.34 4.87 17.08
C ALA A 395 -3.65 6.09 16.17
N LEU A 396 -2.83 7.14 16.25
CA LEU A 396 -2.97 8.30 15.37
C LEU A 396 -2.60 7.96 13.91
N THR A 397 -1.55 7.17 13.73
CA THR A 397 -1.08 6.73 12.41
C THR A 397 -2.14 5.99 11.64
N MET A 398 -2.87 5.09 12.27
CA MET A 398 -3.94 4.31 11.63
C MET A 398 -5.05 5.19 11.07
N THR A 399 -5.39 6.25 11.77
CA THR A 399 -6.39 7.21 11.30
C THR A 399 -5.89 7.97 10.07
N LEU A 400 -4.62 8.36 10.08
CA LEU A 400 -4.01 9.09 8.96
C LEU A 400 -3.79 8.18 7.75
N ASP A 401 -3.30 6.96 7.97
CA ASP A 401 -2.98 6.02 6.90
C ASP A 401 -4.18 5.71 6.01
N LEU A 402 -5.36 5.59 6.59
CA LEU A 402 -6.58 5.39 5.81
C LEU A 402 -6.87 6.51 4.82
N ILE A 403 -6.64 7.76 5.22
CA ILE A 403 -6.81 8.92 4.32
C ILE A 403 -5.72 8.88 3.25
N PHE A 404 -4.50 8.59 3.65
CA PHE A 404 -3.36 8.54 2.76
C PHE A 404 -3.43 7.38 1.77
N ASP A 405 -3.93 6.21 2.19
CA ASP A 405 -3.96 5.00 1.37
C ASP A 405 -4.78 5.17 0.08
N PHE A 406 -5.89 5.90 0.11
CA PHE A 406 -6.66 6.26 -1.09
C PHE A 406 -5.79 7.03 -2.10
N VAL A 407 -5.10 8.06 -1.63
CA VAL A 407 -4.25 8.90 -2.47
C VAL A 407 -2.99 8.15 -2.90
N ALA A 408 -2.35 7.43 -1.96
CA ALA A 408 -1.13 6.65 -2.20
C ALA A 408 -1.35 5.61 -3.29
N THR A 409 -2.45 4.87 -3.22
CA THR A 409 -2.81 3.86 -4.20
C THR A 409 -3.05 4.47 -5.57
N ALA A 410 -3.87 5.54 -5.65
CA ALA A 410 -4.18 6.20 -6.92
C ALA A 410 -2.93 6.75 -7.61
N VAL A 411 -2.08 7.41 -6.85
CA VAL A 411 -0.84 8.00 -7.36
C VAL A 411 0.16 6.91 -7.76
N SER A 412 0.31 5.85 -6.96
CA SER A 412 1.21 4.72 -7.29
C SER A 412 0.79 4.05 -8.61
N GLN A 413 -0.51 3.84 -8.85
CA GLN A 413 -0.98 3.26 -10.12
C GLN A 413 -0.71 4.18 -11.31
N THR A 414 -0.78 5.50 -11.13
CA THR A 414 -0.47 6.47 -12.19
C THR A 414 1.04 6.55 -12.45
N PHE A 415 1.87 6.52 -11.41
CA PHE A 415 3.32 6.37 -11.56
C PHE A 415 3.69 5.08 -12.31
N LEU A 416 3.00 3.96 -12.01
CA LEU A 416 3.21 2.70 -12.69
C LEU A 416 2.92 2.82 -14.19
N GLN A 417 1.81 3.43 -14.59
CA GLN A 417 1.49 3.68 -15.98
C GLN A 417 2.56 4.53 -16.68
N ALA A 418 2.98 5.62 -16.01
CA ALA A 418 4.04 6.50 -16.52
C ALA A 418 5.36 5.75 -16.73
N GLU A 419 5.74 4.90 -15.79
CA GLU A 419 6.95 4.10 -15.89
C GLU A 419 6.88 3.03 -16.98
N LEU A 420 5.72 2.38 -17.14
CA LEU A 420 5.50 1.40 -18.21
C LEU A 420 5.52 2.06 -19.61
N VAL A 421 5.02 3.29 -19.74
CA VAL A 421 5.15 4.09 -20.96
C VAL A 421 6.62 4.29 -21.32
N LEU A 422 7.43 4.79 -20.37
CA LEU A 422 8.86 5.04 -20.57
C LEU A 422 9.64 3.76 -20.90
N LEU A 423 9.29 2.66 -20.26
CA LEU A 423 9.97 1.38 -20.47
C LEU A 423 9.58 0.75 -21.81
N SER A 424 8.30 0.80 -22.17
CA SER A 424 7.80 0.30 -23.44
C SER A 424 8.42 1.00 -24.62
N ASP A 425 8.57 2.34 -24.56
CA ASP A 425 9.28 3.10 -25.58
C ASP A 425 10.76 2.71 -25.69
N LYS A 426 11.45 2.62 -24.55
CA LYS A 426 12.86 2.22 -24.51
C LYS A 426 13.12 0.82 -25.06
N LEU A 427 12.12 -0.07 -25.01
CA LEU A 427 12.20 -1.45 -25.52
C LEU A 427 11.67 -1.58 -26.97
N GLY A 428 11.18 -0.49 -27.59
CA GLY A 428 10.56 -0.53 -28.91
C GLY A 428 9.23 -1.30 -28.96
N LEU A 429 8.56 -1.43 -27.83
CA LEU A 429 7.31 -2.20 -27.66
C LEU A 429 6.12 -1.25 -27.38
N MET A 430 6.10 -0.09 -28.05
CA MET A 430 5.07 0.92 -27.90
C MET A 430 4.41 1.29 -29.21
N ASP A 431 3.08 1.34 -29.21
CA ASP A 431 2.30 1.93 -30.28
C ASP A 431 2.13 3.45 -30.07
N ARG A 432 3.06 4.22 -30.66
CA ARG A 432 3.06 5.68 -30.52
C ARG A 432 1.82 6.36 -31.13
N LYS A 433 1.18 5.73 -32.15
CA LYS A 433 -0.05 6.27 -32.72
C LYS A 433 -1.16 6.26 -31.69
N ARG A 434 -1.37 5.11 -31.01
CA ARG A 434 -2.34 5.01 -29.92
C ARG A 434 -2.05 5.99 -28.78
N LEU A 435 -0.79 6.18 -28.41
CA LEU A 435 -0.43 7.12 -27.34
C LEU A 435 -0.85 8.55 -27.70
N CYS A 436 -0.68 8.97 -28.95
CA CYS A 436 -0.95 10.34 -29.42
C CYS A 436 -2.40 10.56 -29.91
N GLU A 437 -3.17 9.50 -30.17
CA GLU A 437 -4.55 9.62 -30.62
C GLU A 437 -5.50 10.09 -29.49
N ASN A 438 -6.45 10.94 -29.87
CA ASN A 438 -7.43 11.54 -28.95
C ASN A 438 -8.70 10.67 -28.82
N LYS A 439 -8.51 9.34 -28.69
CA LYS A 439 -9.62 8.38 -28.49
C LYS A 439 -9.82 8.02 -27.03
#